data_5285e0d540f192f6e0b13ebea01477b2
#
_entry.id   5285e0d540f192f6e0b13ebea01477b2
#
_cell.length_a   1.000
_cell.length_b   1.000
_cell.length_c   1.000
_cell.angle_alpha   90.00
_cell.angle_beta   90.00
_cell.angle_gamma   90.00
#
_symmetry.space_group_name_H-M   'P 1'
#
loop_
_entity.id
_entity.type
_entity.pdbx_description
1 polymer ?
#
loop_
_entity_poly.entity_id
_entity_poly.type
_entity_poly.pdbx_seq_one_letter_code
_entity_poly.pdbx_strand_id
1 'polypeptide(L)'
;MLNPAGSKGSGLRLAALALCLSAAGCAGGARPVVTMPQAADWRIEAEQAAFVTFGDVIDIETPAGLSLWYARELKGPVAIEFDALAVSEGGANDEVSDLNAFWMAGDPHVRGGSVFAKKRSGAFAEYDDLKTYYVGIGGNRNTTTRFRRYVGEPGNRPLLPGHDLKGAENLLVPNRWTHVRLIADGRTIAVERDGRRIFALDDAQPYARGWFALRTTKSHLRIRNLRIGKP
;
A
#
# COMPACT_ATOMS: atom_id res chain seq x y z
N MET A 1 5.55 -102.15 -4.21
CA MET A 1 5.80 -101.81 -5.61
C MET A 1 5.19 -100.51 -5.90
N LEU A 2 5.91 -99.57 -6.50
CA LEU A 2 5.56 -98.37 -7.17
C LEU A 2 5.03 -97.16 -6.35
N ASN A 3 5.95 -96.25 -6.28
CA ASN A 3 5.78 -94.82 -6.08
C ASN A 3 4.97 -94.17 -7.20
N PRO A 4 4.23 -93.08 -7.00
CA PRO A 4 4.55 -91.92 -7.79
C PRO A 4 4.44 -90.54 -7.06
N ALA A 5 5.43 -89.80 -7.31
CA ALA A 5 5.50 -88.46 -7.95
C ALA A 5 4.68 -87.30 -7.30
N GLY A 6 5.46 -86.35 -6.83
CA GLY A 6 5.06 -85.06 -6.34
C GLY A 6 4.53 -84.09 -7.39
N SER A 7 3.62 -83.24 -6.97
CA SER A 7 3.12 -82.08 -7.67
C SER A 7 3.63 -80.81 -7.01
N LYS A 8 4.43 -80.05 -7.73
CA LYS A 8 4.90 -78.72 -7.30
C LYS A 8 3.81 -77.67 -7.65
N GLY A 9 3.21 -77.13 -6.63
CA GLY A 9 2.33 -75.98 -6.76
C GLY A 9 3.12 -74.67 -6.88
N SER A 10 3.02 -74.05 -8.03
CA SER A 10 3.59 -72.70 -8.28
C SER A 10 2.73 -71.64 -7.67
N GLY A 11 3.17 -71.05 -6.57
CA GLY A 11 2.53 -69.91 -5.97
C GLY A 11 2.78 -68.61 -6.77
N LEU A 12 1.74 -68.12 -7.35
CA LEU A 12 1.75 -66.82 -8.04
C LEU A 12 1.72 -65.69 -6.98
N ARG A 13 2.81 -65.00 -6.79
CA ARG A 13 2.87 -63.81 -5.92
C ARG A 13 2.38 -62.61 -6.73
N LEU A 14 1.14 -62.12 -6.41
CA LEU A 14 0.68 -60.80 -6.85
C LEU A 14 1.48 -59.73 -6.10
N ALA A 15 2.29 -58.98 -6.84
CA ALA A 15 2.90 -57.75 -6.36
C ALA A 15 1.87 -56.64 -6.49
N ALA A 16 1.35 -56.16 -5.36
CA ALA A 16 0.51 -54.98 -5.29
C ALA A 16 1.40 -53.74 -5.49
N LEU A 17 1.25 -53.08 -6.64
CA LEU A 17 1.92 -51.81 -6.94
C LEU A 17 1.11 -50.71 -6.24
N ALA A 18 1.63 -50.22 -5.10
CA ALA A 18 1.06 -49.06 -4.40
C ALA A 18 1.43 -47.79 -5.17
N LEU A 19 0.45 -47.21 -5.87
CA LEU A 19 0.58 -45.94 -6.56
C LEU A 19 0.48 -44.82 -5.51
N CYS A 20 1.64 -44.31 -5.04
CA CYS A 20 1.68 -43.10 -4.21
C CYS A 20 1.34 -41.90 -5.09
N LEU A 21 0.09 -41.41 -5.07
CA LEU A 21 -0.26 -40.08 -5.53
C LEU A 21 0.36 -39.07 -4.55
N SER A 22 1.50 -38.50 -4.90
CA SER A 22 2.03 -37.31 -4.26
C SER A 22 1.14 -36.12 -4.68
N ALA A 23 0.22 -35.72 -3.80
CA ALA A 23 -0.45 -34.44 -3.90
C ALA A 23 0.60 -33.34 -3.75
N ALA A 24 1.02 -32.76 -4.87
CA ALA A 24 1.80 -31.53 -4.87
C ALA A 24 0.85 -30.41 -4.38
N GLY A 25 0.81 -30.22 -3.07
CA GLY A 25 0.17 -29.08 -2.45
C GLY A 25 0.89 -27.83 -2.95
N CYS A 26 0.22 -26.99 -3.76
CA CYS A 26 0.66 -25.63 -4.02
C CYS A 26 0.69 -24.89 -2.67
N ALA A 27 1.86 -24.91 -2.02
CA ALA A 27 2.14 -24.03 -0.90
C ALA A 27 2.10 -22.61 -1.48
N GLY A 28 0.95 -21.96 -1.39
CA GLY A 28 0.82 -20.52 -1.62
C GLY A 28 1.69 -19.82 -0.59
N GLY A 29 2.96 -19.58 -0.93
CA GLY A 29 3.90 -18.89 -0.06
C GLY A 29 3.29 -17.59 0.39
N ALA A 30 3.16 -17.39 1.70
CA ALA A 30 2.76 -16.12 2.26
C ALA A 30 3.70 -15.05 1.70
N ARG A 31 3.15 -14.01 1.06
CA ARG A 31 3.97 -12.87 0.61
C ARG A 31 4.65 -12.28 1.84
N PRO A 32 5.97 -11.98 1.75
CA PRO A 32 6.68 -11.43 2.89
C PRO A 32 6.06 -10.08 3.30
N VAL A 33 5.92 -9.87 4.59
CA VAL A 33 5.57 -8.56 5.15
C VAL A 33 6.83 -7.70 5.05
N VAL A 34 6.72 -6.55 4.37
CA VAL A 34 7.78 -5.55 4.36
C VAL A 34 7.61 -4.68 5.60
N THR A 35 8.67 -4.54 6.37
CA THR A 35 8.67 -3.71 7.60
C THR A 35 9.77 -2.67 7.48
N MET A 36 9.43 -1.40 7.69
CA MET A 36 10.32 -0.23 7.61
C MET A 36 11.30 -0.30 6.43
N PRO A 37 10.82 -0.05 5.18
CA PRO A 37 11.67 -0.05 3.99
C PRO A 37 12.87 0.87 4.14
N GLN A 38 14.02 0.43 3.62
CA GLN A 38 15.27 1.18 3.68
C GLN A 38 15.30 2.32 2.65
N ALA A 39 16.23 3.27 2.79
CA ALA A 39 16.35 4.42 1.87
C ALA A 39 16.37 4.01 0.37
N ALA A 40 17.05 2.91 0.04
CA ALA A 40 17.13 2.39 -1.33
C ALA A 40 15.78 1.90 -1.90
N ASP A 41 14.79 1.63 -1.03
CA ASP A 41 13.45 1.22 -1.44
C ASP A 41 12.55 2.41 -1.82
N TRP A 42 13.05 3.63 -1.75
CA TRP A 42 12.26 4.83 -1.97
C TRP A 42 12.77 5.69 -3.13
N ARG A 43 11.84 6.41 -3.75
CA ARG A 43 12.10 7.46 -4.76
C ARG A 43 11.37 8.73 -4.35
N ILE A 44 12.09 9.84 -4.40
CA ILE A 44 11.57 11.16 -4.00
C ILE A 44 11.26 11.97 -5.25
N GLU A 45 10.07 12.54 -5.29
CA GLU A 45 9.66 13.60 -6.19
C GLU A 45 9.32 14.83 -5.35
N ALA A 46 10.02 15.94 -5.51
CA ALA A 46 9.85 17.13 -4.69
C ALA A 46 9.96 18.40 -5.54
N GLU A 47 9.06 19.36 -5.28
CA GLU A 47 9.04 20.66 -5.97
C GLU A 47 10.23 21.54 -5.57
N GLN A 48 10.73 21.36 -4.37
CA GLN A 48 11.86 22.11 -3.80
C GLN A 48 12.76 21.16 -3.03
N ALA A 49 13.95 21.63 -2.69
CA ALA A 49 14.87 20.89 -1.83
C ALA A 49 14.20 20.56 -0.48
N ALA A 50 14.22 19.30 -0.12
CA ALA A 50 13.59 18.76 1.07
C ALA A 50 14.59 17.88 1.83
N PHE A 51 14.35 17.70 3.13
CA PHE A 51 15.11 16.79 3.96
C PHE A 51 14.29 15.53 4.21
N VAL A 52 14.84 14.38 3.80
CA VAL A 52 14.24 13.07 4.07
C VAL A 52 15.31 12.17 4.66
N THR A 53 15.12 11.73 5.88
CA THR A 53 16.01 10.77 6.53
C THR A 53 15.30 9.44 6.78
N PHE A 54 16.07 8.36 6.81
CA PHE A 54 15.57 7.00 6.94
C PHE A 54 16.27 6.29 8.11
N GLY A 55 15.47 5.64 8.93
CA GLY A 55 15.90 4.88 10.10
C GLY A 55 14.68 4.18 10.69
N ASP A 56 14.62 4.07 12.03
CA ASP A 56 13.43 3.59 12.74
C ASP A 56 12.23 4.53 12.55
N VAL A 57 12.53 5.77 12.17
CA VAL A 57 11.57 6.80 11.76
C VAL A 57 12.02 7.31 10.39
N ILE A 58 11.08 7.45 9.46
CA ILE A 58 11.27 8.26 8.26
C ILE A 58 10.87 9.68 8.66
N ASP A 59 11.80 10.61 8.58
CA ASP A 59 11.58 12.02 8.90
C ASP A 59 11.55 12.81 7.57
N ILE A 60 10.46 13.53 7.32
CA ILE A 60 10.19 14.24 6.05
C ILE A 60 9.94 15.70 6.37
N GLU A 61 10.87 16.57 6.05
CA GLU A 61 10.71 18.01 6.16
C GLU A 61 10.78 18.65 4.76
N THR A 62 9.74 19.37 4.36
CA THR A 62 9.66 19.97 3.03
C THR A 62 8.94 21.31 3.03
N PRO A 63 9.45 22.31 2.24
CA PRO A 63 8.79 23.60 2.09
C PRO A 63 7.66 23.59 1.04
N ALA A 64 7.52 22.50 0.27
CA ALA A 64 6.57 22.40 -0.83
C ALA A 64 6.13 20.96 -1.08
N GLY A 65 5.44 20.68 -2.19
CA GLY A 65 4.96 19.36 -2.53
C GLY A 65 6.08 18.31 -2.60
N LEU A 66 5.88 17.18 -1.93
CA LEU A 66 6.77 16.04 -1.93
C LEU A 66 5.97 14.74 -1.97
N SER A 67 6.36 13.82 -2.86
CA SER A 67 5.87 12.44 -2.88
C SER A 67 7.06 11.49 -2.67
N LEU A 68 6.94 10.63 -1.67
CA LEU A 68 7.90 9.59 -1.33
C LEU A 68 7.33 8.24 -1.78
N TRP A 69 7.76 7.75 -2.92
CA TRP A 69 7.29 6.54 -3.56
C TRP A 69 8.05 5.30 -3.10
N TYR A 70 7.33 4.28 -2.64
CA TYR A 70 7.90 2.95 -2.47
C TYR A 70 8.20 2.34 -3.85
N ALA A 71 9.46 1.99 -4.09
CA ALA A 71 9.96 1.66 -5.43
C ALA A 71 9.45 0.32 -6.00
N ARG A 72 8.88 -0.55 -5.14
CA ARG A 72 8.38 -1.86 -5.57
C ARG A 72 6.88 -1.82 -5.83
N GLU A 73 6.47 -2.48 -6.91
CA GLU A 73 5.06 -2.64 -7.22
C GLU A 73 4.37 -3.56 -6.20
N LEU A 74 3.24 -3.13 -5.71
CA LEU A 74 2.36 -3.91 -4.85
C LEU A 74 1.36 -4.71 -5.71
N LYS A 75 0.97 -5.88 -5.22
CA LYS A 75 -0.09 -6.70 -5.82
C LYS A 75 -1.09 -7.04 -4.72
N GLY A 76 -2.35 -6.70 -4.96
CA GLY A 76 -3.45 -6.99 -4.03
C GLY A 76 -3.71 -8.49 -3.83
N PRO A 77 -4.44 -8.85 -2.79
CA PRO A 77 -4.88 -8.02 -1.68
C PRO A 77 -3.72 -7.47 -0.84
N VAL A 78 -3.83 -6.20 -0.40
CA VAL A 78 -2.77 -5.52 0.35
C VAL A 78 -3.35 -4.63 1.45
N ALA A 79 -2.65 -4.58 2.59
CA ALA A 79 -2.78 -3.55 3.60
C ALA A 79 -1.42 -2.86 3.79
N ILE A 80 -1.47 -1.55 4.01
CA ILE A 80 -0.32 -0.70 4.32
C ILE A 80 -0.64 -0.01 5.64
N GLU A 81 0.23 -0.20 6.62
CA GLU A 81 0.03 0.32 7.97
C GLU A 81 1.23 1.16 8.37
N PHE A 82 1.00 2.27 9.04
CA PHE A 82 2.05 3.12 9.60
C PHE A 82 1.50 4.03 10.68
N ASP A 83 2.39 4.47 11.57
CA ASP A 83 2.10 5.59 12.46
C ASP A 83 2.71 6.87 11.87
N ALA A 84 1.97 7.96 11.93
CA ALA A 84 2.40 9.27 11.46
C ALA A 84 2.20 10.34 12.53
N LEU A 85 3.09 11.34 12.53
CA LEU A 85 3.05 12.50 13.40
C LEU A 85 3.35 13.74 12.59
N ALA A 86 2.50 14.75 12.66
CA ALA A 86 2.77 16.07 12.13
C ALA A 86 3.48 16.90 13.21
N VAL A 87 4.73 17.26 12.93
CA VAL A 87 5.57 18.05 13.84
C VAL A 87 5.07 19.48 13.89
N SER A 88 5.03 20.06 15.08
CA SER A 88 4.71 21.46 15.34
C SER A 88 5.52 21.94 16.54
N GLU A 89 6.80 22.17 16.29
CA GLU A 89 7.81 22.53 17.29
C GLU A 89 8.43 23.91 17.01
N GLY A 90 7.89 24.64 16.02
CA GLY A 90 8.32 25.99 15.63
C GLY A 90 9.35 26.04 14.51
N GLY A 91 9.58 24.91 13.82
CA GLY A 91 10.40 24.86 12.62
C GLY A 91 9.74 25.58 11.44
N ALA A 92 10.53 25.98 10.46
CA ALA A 92 10.07 26.76 9.29
C ALA A 92 9.01 26.03 8.46
N ASN A 93 9.00 24.70 8.49
CA ASN A 93 8.09 23.84 7.73
C ASN A 93 7.09 23.08 8.61
N ASP A 94 6.99 23.41 9.89
CA ASP A 94 6.13 22.70 10.85
C ASP A 94 4.63 23.06 10.68
N GLU A 95 4.13 22.96 9.47
CA GLU A 95 2.69 23.08 9.21
C GLU A 95 2.00 21.73 9.48
N VAL A 96 1.01 21.73 10.37
CA VAL A 96 0.17 20.56 10.62
C VAL A 96 -0.80 20.41 9.47
N SER A 97 -0.40 19.70 8.41
CA SER A 97 -1.17 19.56 7.19
C SER A 97 -0.74 18.33 6.39
N ASP A 98 -1.65 17.86 5.53
CA ASP A 98 -1.35 17.02 4.37
C ASP A 98 -0.58 15.71 4.63
N LEU A 99 -1.02 14.93 5.62
CA LEU A 99 -0.65 13.54 5.70
C LEU A 99 -1.43 12.77 4.62
N ASN A 100 -0.85 12.69 3.44
CA ASN A 100 -1.50 12.11 2.27
C ASN A 100 -0.85 10.78 1.88
N ALA A 101 -1.62 9.91 1.24
CA ALA A 101 -1.11 8.68 0.66
C ALA A 101 -1.79 8.38 -0.68
N PHE A 102 -1.00 7.84 -1.62
CA PHE A 102 -1.45 7.12 -2.79
C PHE A 102 -1.21 5.63 -2.60
N TRP A 103 -2.15 4.77 -2.99
CA TRP A 103 -1.88 3.32 -3.05
C TRP A 103 -2.59 2.68 -4.23
N MET A 104 -2.04 1.55 -4.67
CA MET A 104 -2.40 0.88 -5.91
C MET A 104 -2.34 1.84 -7.11
N ALA A 105 -1.37 2.77 -7.08
CA ALA A 105 -1.21 3.78 -8.12
C ALA A 105 -0.60 3.17 -9.38
N GLY A 106 -1.14 3.55 -10.53
CA GLY A 106 -0.61 3.17 -11.83
C GLY A 106 -0.86 4.27 -12.85
N ASP A 107 0.06 4.43 -13.80
CA ASP A 107 -0.08 5.36 -14.91
C ASP A 107 -0.74 4.65 -16.10
N PRO A 108 -2.01 4.95 -16.42
CA PRO A 108 -2.72 4.29 -17.51
C PRO A 108 -2.19 4.67 -18.90
N HIS A 109 -1.38 5.71 -19.01
CA HIS A 109 -0.86 6.24 -20.27
C HIS A 109 0.47 5.61 -20.68
N VAL A 110 1.05 4.73 -19.82
CA VAL A 110 2.30 4.04 -20.11
C VAL A 110 2.13 2.53 -20.10
N ARG A 111 2.86 1.85 -20.99
CA ARG A 111 2.86 0.39 -21.04
C ARG A 111 3.40 -0.17 -19.72
N GLY A 112 2.62 -1.07 -19.09
CA GLY A 112 2.97 -1.66 -17.81
C GLY A 112 2.58 -0.84 -16.59
N GLY A 113 2.05 0.38 -16.78
CA GLY A 113 1.44 1.16 -15.71
C GLY A 113 2.40 1.78 -14.70
N SER A 114 3.72 1.78 -14.96
CA SER A 114 4.69 2.26 -13.98
C SER A 114 4.57 3.76 -13.74
N VAL A 115 4.40 4.16 -12.49
CA VAL A 115 4.41 5.57 -12.06
C VAL A 115 5.76 6.24 -12.28
N PHE A 116 6.83 5.47 -12.45
CA PHE A 116 8.21 5.96 -12.67
C PHE A 116 8.57 6.17 -14.14
N ALA A 117 7.68 5.83 -15.08
CA ALA A 117 7.93 6.04 -16.50
C ALA A 117 7.91 7.53 -16.88
N LYS A 118 7.21 8.36 -16.11
CA LYS A 118 7.17 9.80 -16.23
C LYS A 118 7.83 10.43 -15.00
N LYS A 119 8.77 11.34 -15.20
CA LYS A 119 9.33 12.16 -14.12
C LYS A 119 8.30 13.21 -13.71
N ARG A 120 8.02 13.32 -12.42
CA ARG A 120 7.14 14.33 -11.83
C ARG A 120 7.93 15.24 -10.90
N SER A 121 7.51 16.49 -10.81
CA SER A 121 8.18 17.49 -9.97
C SER A 121 7.83 17.40 -8.48
N GLY A 122 6.78 16.67 -8.13
CA GLY A 122 6.21 16.69 -6.79
C GLY A 122 4.95 17.57 -6.68
N ALA A 123 4.64 18.37 -7.73
CA ALA A 123 3.43 19.17 -7.78
C ALA A 123 2.16 18.29 -7.80
N PHE A 124 1.16 18.64 -6.98
CA PHE A 124 0.01 17.77 -6.75
C PHE A 124 -0.80 17.47 -8.03
N ALA A 125 -0.94 18.46 -8.91
CA ALA A 125 -1.70 18.30 -10.16
C ALA A 125 -1.08 17.28 -11.14
N GLU A 126 0.22 17.01 -11.03
CA GLU A 126 0.92 16.04 -11.89
C GLU A 126 0.55 14.58 -11.60
N TYR A 127 -0.18 14.32 -10.51
CA TYR A 127 -0.66 12.99 -10.15
C TYR A 127 -2.10 12.74 -10.58
N ASP A 128 -2.78 13.72 -11.19
CA ASP A 128 -4.17 13.61 -11.62
C ASP A 128 -4.35 12.60 -12.78
N ASP A 129 -3.28 12.35 -13.53
CA ASP A 129 -3.24 11.37 -14.62
C ASP A 129 -3.08 9.91 -14.14
N LEU A 130 -2.94 9.68 -12.85
CA LEU A 130 -2.84 8.34 -12.28
C LEU A 130 -4.20 7.71 -12.01
N LYS A 131 -4.29 6.39 -12.16
CA LYS A 131 -5.31 5.57 -11.51
C LYS A 131 -4.79 5.18 -10.15
N THR A 132 -5.45 5.62 -9.08
CA THR A 132 -4.99 5.38 -7.71
C THR A 132 -6.10 5.60 -6.70
N TYR A 133 -5.99 4.98 -5.55
CA TYR A 133 -6.70 5.44 -4.37
C TYR A 133 -5.84 6.50 -3.68
N TYR A 134 -6.50 7.52 -3.17
CA TYR A 134 -5.89 8.64 -2.49
C TYR A 134 -6.62 8.94 -1.18
N VAL A 135 -5.88 9.14 -0.13
CA VAL A 135 -6.37 9.75 1.10
C VAL A 135 -5.51 10.95 1.44
N GLY A 136 -6.17 12.05 1.81
CA GLY A 136 -5.53 13.22 2.39
C GLY A 136 -6.11 13.47 3.78
N ILE A 137 -5.31 13.22 4.83
CA ILE A 137 -5.69 13.48 6.22
C ILE A 137 -5.14 14.84 6.61
N GLY A 138 -6.01 15.74 7.08
CA GLY A 138 -5.62 17.10 7.42
C GLY A 138 -5.24 17.95 6.21
N GLY A 139 -5.82 17.68 5.05
CA GLY A 139 -5.59 18.49 3.85
C GLY A 139 -6.14 19.93 3.99
N ASN A 140 -5.74 20.81 3.06
CA ASN A 140 -6.12 22.21 3.02
C ASN A 140 -5.81 22.93 4.35
N ARG A 141 -4.59 22.88 4.81
CA ARG A 141 -4.15 23.45 6.09
C ARG A 141 -4.96 22.88 7.26
N ASN A 142 -5.03 21.56 7.31
CA ASN A 142 -5.70 20.80 8.36
C ASN A 142 -7.19 21.14 8.55
N THR A 143 -7.92 21.33 7.46
CA THR A 143 -9.37 21.62 7.50
C THR A 143 -10.24 20.50 6.95
N THR A 144 -9.65 19.51 6.26
CA THR A 144 -10.38 18.42 5.61
C THR A 144 -9.63 17.10 5.69
N THR A 145 -10.40 16.00 5.74
CA THR A 145 -9.87 14.64 5.50
C THR A 145 -10.70 14.02 4.38
N ARG A 146 -10.05 13.64 3.27
CA ARG A 146 -10.72 13.23 2.03
C ARG A 146 -10.20 11.91 1.53
N PHE A 147 -11.12 11.09 1.00
CA PHE A 147 -10.79 9.92 0.23
C PHE A 147 -11.29 10.06 -1.21
N ARG A 148 -10.45 9.66 -2.18
CA ARG A 148 -10.77 9.74 -3.61
C ARG A 148 -10.29 8.49 -4.36
N ARG A 149 -11.02 8.13 -5.39
CA ARG A 149 -10.60 7.19 -6.41
C ARG A 149 -10.24 7.97 -7.67
N TYR A 150 -8.96 8.13 -7.96
CA TYR A 150 -8.49 8.78 -9.17
C TYR A 150 -8.66 7.85 -10.37
N VAL A 151 -9.09 8.39 -11.48
CA VAL A 151 -9.51 7.62 -12.68
C VAL A 151 -8.53 7.74 -13.85
N GLY A 152 -7.42 8.45 -13.67
CA GLY A 152 -6.39 8.63 -14.70
C GLY A 152 -6.73 9.72 -15.72
N GLU A 153 -7.55 10.68 -15.34
CA GLU A 153 -7.98 11.81 -16.18
C GLU A 153 -7.60 13.12 -15.49
N PRO A 154 -6.69 13.92 -16.08
CA PRO A 154 -6.28 15.20 -15.50
C PRO A 154 -7.46 16.09 -15.12
N GLY A 155 -7.45 16.61 -13.88
CA GLY A 155 -8.52 17.45 -13.34
C GLY A 155 -9.76 16.68 -12.86
N ASN A 156 -9.90 15.39 -13.19
CA ASN A 156 -10.99 14.55 -12.74
C ASN A 156 -10.61 13.75 -11.48
N ARG A 157 -10.90 14.32 -10.32
CA ARG A 157 -10.66 13.75 -9.00
C ARG A 157 -11.97 13.51 -8.24
N PRO A 158 -12.72 12.45 -8.55
CA PRO A 158 -14.03 12.19 -7.97
C PRO A 158 -14.00 12.22 -6.44
N LEU A 159 -14.97 12.89 -5.84
CA LEU A 159 -15.19 12.96 -4.41
C LEU A 159 -16.64 12.53 -4.14
N LEU A 160 -16.80 11.36 -3.55
CA LEU A 160 -18.13 10.82 -3.28
C LEU A 160 -18.74 11.47 -2.02
N PRO A 161 -20.07 11.48 -1.90
CA PRO A 161 -20.73 11.84 -0.64
C PRO A 161 -20.17 11.00 0.52
N GLY A 162 -19.93 11.62 1.67
CA GLY A 162 -19.33 10.97 2.83
C GLY A 162 -17.81 10.78 2.79
N HIS A 163 -17.14 11.11 1.66
CA HIS A 163 -15.70 11.05 1.54
C HIS A 163 -14.98 12.42 1.74
N ASP A 164 -15.67 13.40 2.31
CA ASP A 164 -15.14 14.71 2.71
C ASP A 164 -15.51 14.98 4.17
N LEU A 165 -14.59 14.69 5.08
CA LEU A 165 -14.77 14.85 6.52
C LEU A 165 -14.12 16.16 6.98
N LYS A 166 -14.84 16.94 7.80
CA LYS A 166 -14.40 18.26 8.29
C LYS A 166 -14.47 18.39 9.82
N GLY A 167 -15.03 17.40 10.52
CA GLY A 167 -15.07 17.39 11.97
C GLY A 167 -13.66 17.33 12.57
N ALA A 168 -13.44 17.98 13.69
CA ALA A 168 -12.16 18.09 14.37
C ALA A 168 -11.54 16.73 14.70
N GLU A 169 -12.37 15.72 14.97
CA GLU A 169 -11.97 14.34 15.23
C GLU A 169 -11.33 13.65 14.02
N ASN A 170 -11.51 14.22 12.83
CA ASN A 170 -10.94 13.71 11.58
C ASN A 170 -9.66 14.46 11.15
N LEU A 171 -9.29 15.52 11.85
CA LEU A 171 -8.13 16.36 11.54
C LEU A 171 -6.87 15.87 12.27
N LEU A 172 -5.70 16.31 11.83
CA LEU A 172 -4.43 16.03 12.49
C LEU A 172 -4.34 16.79 13.81
N VAL A 173 -3.73 16.17 14.79
CA VAL A 173 -3.39 16.81 16.07
C VAL A 173 -1.88 17.00 16.09
N PRO A 174 -1.39 18.24 16.33
CA PRO A 174 0.04 18.52 16.39
C PRO A 174 0.78 17.59 17.35
N ASN A 175 1.95 17.11 16.98
CA ASN A 175 2.86 16.32 17.81
C ASN A 175 2.24 15.03 18.40
N ARG A 176 1.13 14.54 17.81
CA ARG A 176 0.48 13.31 18.21
C ARG A 176 0.61 12.24 17.14
N TRP A 177 1.10 11.07 17.51
CA TRP A 177 1.09 9.89 16.66
C TRP A 177 -0.35 9.47 16.36
N THR A 178 -0.62 9.21 15.09
CA THR A 178 -1.87 8.61 14.61
C THR A 178 -1.56 7.38 13.80
N HIS A 179 -2.30 6.30 14.04
CA HIS A 179 -2.16 5.06 13.29
C HIS A 179 -3.03 5.10 12.05
N VAL A 180 -2.46 4.81 10.90
CA VAL A 180 -3.17 4.76 9.61
C VAL A 180 -3.04 3.37 9.00
N ARG A 181 -4.15 2.84 8.50
CA ARG A 181 -4.18 1.60 7.75
C ARG A 181 -4.96 1.80 6.45
N LEU A 182 -4.28 1.53 5.33
CA LEU A 182 -4.81 1.61 3.97
C LEU A 182 -5.04 0.18 3.47
N ILE A 183 -6.24 -0.10 2.99
CA ILE A 183 -6.64 -1.45 2.59
C ILE A 183 -7.10 -1.42 1.13
N ALA A 184 -6.66 -2.43 0.37
CA ALA A 184 -7.22 -2.82 -0.92
C ALA A 184 -7.31 -4.36 -0.93
N ASP A 185 -8.48 -4.91 -0.59
CA ASP A 185 -8.65 -6.35 -0.40
C ASP A 185 -9.06 -7.11 -1.68
N GLY A 186 -9.22 -6.38 -2.78
CA GLY A 186 -9.69 -6.91 -4.07
C GLY A 186 -11.12 -6.50 -4.40
N ARG A 187 -11.86 -5.92 -3.46
CA ARG A 187 -13.18 -5.33 -3.65
C ARG A 187 -13.38 -4.12 -2.74
N THR A 188 -13.16 -4.28 -1.46
CA THR A 188 -13.29 -3.20 -0.49
C THR A 188 -12.00 -2.42 -0.41
N ILE A 189 -12.12 -1.12 -0.60
CA ILE A 189 -11.06 -0.15 -0.40
C ILE A 189 -11.41 0.62 0.87
N ALA A 190 -10.50 0.62 1.85
CA ALA A 190 -10.80 1.25 3.12
C ALA A 190 -9.61 2.03 3.67
N VAL A 191 -9.93 3.02 4.49
CA VAL A 191 -8.97 3.77 5.31
C VAL A 191 -9.41 3.67 6.76
N GLU A 192 -8.51 3.20 7.60
CA GLU A 192 -8.70 3.16 9.04
C GLU A 192 -7.70 4.13 9.70
N ARG A 193 -8.16 4.80 10.73
CA ARG A 193 -7.37 5.71 11.54
C ARG A 193 -7.63 5.44 13.02
N ASP A 194 -6.58 5.20 13.79
CA ASP A 194 -6.63 4.91 15.21
C ASP A 194 -7.66 3.78 15.54
N GLY A 195 -7.65 2.72 14.70
CA GLY A 195 -8.54 1.55 14.81
C GLY A 195 -9.97 1.79 14.32
N ARG A 196 -10.34 3.00 13.88
CA ARG A 196 -11.67 3.32 13.35
C ARG A 196 -11.63 3.41 11.83
N ARG A 197 -12.53 2.72 11.14
CA ARG A 197 -12.73 2.89 9.70
C ARG A 197 -13.38 4.23 9.41
N ILE A 198 -12.62 5.14 8.76
CA ILE A 198 -13.09 6.48 8.41
C ILE A 198 -13.62 6.57 6.98
N PHE A 199 -13.14 5.69 6.08
CA PHE A 199 -13.63 5.58 4.72
C PHE A 199 -13.75 4.12 4.30
N ALA A 200 -14.76 3.84 3.46
CA ALA A 200 -14.92 2.59 2.74
C ALA A 200 -15.52 2.84 1.35
N LEU A 201 -15.05 2.09 0.36
CA LEU A 201 -15.56 2.06 -0.99
C LEU A 201 -15.66 0.61 -1.44
N ASP A 202 -16.84 0.17 -1.85
CA ASP A 202 -17.01 -1.07 -2.59
C ASP A 202 -16.73 -0.78 -4.08
N ASP A 203 -15.55 -1.15 -4.55
CA ASP A 203 -15.11 -0.88 -5.92
C ASP A 203 -15.36 -2.10 -6.80
N ALA A 204 -16.32 -1.98 -7.72
CA ALA A 204 -16.63 -3.06 -8.67
C ALA A 204 -15.49 -3.34 -9.67
N GLN A 205 -14.56 -2.41 -9.85
CA GLN A 205 -13.39 -2.52 -10.72
C GLN A 205 -12.12 -2.07 -10.00
N PRO A 206 -11.68 -2.81 -8.96
CA PRO A 206 -10.59 -2.40 -8.10
C PRO A 206 -9.24 -2.39 -8.82
N TYR A 207 -8.37 -1.49 -8.41
CA TYR A 207 -6.98 -1.49 -8.84
C TYR A 207 -6.24 -2.63 -8.12
N ALA A 208 -5.92 -3.69 -8.87
CA ALA A 208 -5.37 -4.93 -8.32
C ALA A 208 -3.84 -4.91 -8.14
N ARG A 209 -3.15 -3.91 -8.71
CA ARG A 209 -1.70 -3.73 -8.65
C ARG A 209 -1.35 -2.25 -8.77
N GLY A 210 -0.19 -1.86 -8.27
CA GLY A 210 0.30 -0.50 -8.37
C GLY A 210 1.30 -0.16 -7.28
N TRP A 211 1.64 1.11 -7.16
CA TRP A 211 2.64 1.62 -6.23
C TRP A 211 1.99 2.35 -5.06
N PHE A 212 2.77 2.48 -3.99
CA PHE A 212 2.41 3.25 -2.80
C PHE A 212 3.30 4.48 -2.69
N ALA A 213 2.74 5.60 -2.26
CA ALA A 213 3.49 6.76 -1.83
C ALA A 213 2.89 7.41 -0.60
N LEU A 214 3.76 7.91 0.26
CA LEU A 214 3.45 8.98 1.20
C LEU A 214 3.59 10.31 0.46
N ARG A 215 2.70 11.25 0.75
CA ARG A 215 2.75 12.57 0.13
C ARG A 215 2.41 13.66 1.13
N THR A 216 3.05 14.80 0.97
CA THR A 216 2.75 15.99 1.74
C THR A 216 2.96 17.26 0.93
N THR A 217 2.65 18.41 1.52
CA THR A 217 2.98 19.74 1.04
C THR A 217 3.96 20.39 2.03
N LYS A 218 3.94 21.70 2.21
CA LYS A 218 4.75 22.31 3.27
C LYS A 218 4.38 21.70 4.63
N SER A 219 5.29 20.91 5.18
CA SER A 219 5.10 20.20 6.47
C SER A 219 6.37 19.53 6.95
N HIS A 220 6.34 19.10 8.20
CA HIS A 220 7.31 18.20 8.80
C HIS A 220 6.56 16.97 9.36
N LEU A 221 6.76 15.82 8.72
CA LEU A 221 6.11 14.56 9.09
C LEU A 221 7.12 13.53 9.56
N ARG A 222 6.79 12.80 10.61
CA ARG A 222 7.52 11.62 11.06
C ARG A 222 6.66 10.37 10.86
N ILE A 223 7.24 9.34 10.25
CA ILE A 223 6.57 8.06 9.95
C ILE A 223 7.36 6.93 10.60
N ARG A 224 6.68 6.03 11.30
CA ARG A 224 7.28 4.83 11.89
C ARG A 224 6.36 3.62 11.76
N ASN A 225 6.85 2.45 12.12
CA ASN A 225 6.10 1.20 12.15
C ASN A 225 5.45 0.85 10.79
N LEU A 226 6.03 1.34 9.68
CA LEU A 226 5.48 1.10 8.35
C LEU A 226 5.60 -0.38 8.01
N ARG A 227 4.47 -0.98 7.62
CA ARG A 227 4.33 -2.37 7.21
C ARG A 227 3.50 -2.45 5.95
N ILE A 228 3.88 -3.32 5.03
CA ILE A 228 3.14 -3.62 3.80
C ILE A 228 2.94 -5.14 3.75
N GLY A 229 1.71 -5.59 3.79
CA GLY A 229 1.38 -7.01 3.85
C GLY A 229 -0.02 -7.33 3.33
N LYS A 230 -0.56 -8.48 3.74
CA LYS A 230 -1.96 -8.83 3.48
C LYS A 230 -2.89 -8.07 4.45
N PRO A 231 -4.15 -7.80 4.06
CA PRO A 231 -5.18 -7.23 4.93
C PRO A 231 -5.46 -8.05 6.18
#